data_b081984988f920f0da63ddd0cad5c1b8
#
_entry.id   b081984988f920f0da63ddd0cad5c1b8
#
_cell.length_a   1.000
_cell.length_b   1.000
_cell.length_c   1.000
_cell.angle_alpha   90.00
_cell.angle_beta   90.00
_cell.angle_gamma   90.00
#
_symmetry.space_group_name_H-M   'P 1'
#
loop_
_entity.id
_entity.type
_entity.pdbx_description
1 polymer ?
#
loop_
_entity_poly.entity_id
_entity_poly.type
_entity_poly.pdbx_seq_one_letter_code
_entity_poly.pdbx_strand_id
1 'polypeptide(L)'
;MHVKKRKIISLFHLGIKVGYLFITRKIVTRSDIGNSYDLVSKTYQQEYLKIMHTYNDILLNHLIKHISKGRILDLAGGTGYNSNFIQEYNDYSIDLVDISKQMLKQCQNSSINKVCKGMLEFLTVQESCCYDAIVCTWALMYEQQKVLNQCQRLLKNGGYLYILVNDQQTLPQIRKIYPKLLIEYVDSINKLMFDLPMPNNAQQLERWAKKAGLKNCRVTSKKQEFYFTDWNRAAKFVTSTGALAGYDAMLDLKNEKIFNTLVEQLQKFFTKPCITHHFVMGIFKKG
;
A
#
# COMPACT_ATOMS: atom_id res chain seq x y z
N MET A 1 24.42 -32.73 10.90
CA MET A 1 25.48 -31.74 11.22
C MET A 1 25.72 -30.75 10.07
N HIS A 2 25.80 -31.15 8.82
CA HIS A 2 26.03 -30.26 7.65
C HIS A 2 24.97 -29.17 7.42
N VAL A 3 23.68 -29.46 7.58
CA VAL A 3 22.57 -28.49 7.34
C VAL A 3 22.59 -27.35 8.37
N LYS A 4 22.87 -27.64 9.65
CA LYS A 4 23.00 -26.60 10.68
C LYS A 4 24.18 -25.67 10.43
N LYS A 5 25.34 -26.19 10.01
CA LYS A 5 26.53 -25.40 9.66
C LYS A 5 26.28 -24.46 8.48
N ARG A 6 25.63 -24.92 7.41
CA ARG A 6 25.29 -24.12 6.25
C ARG A 6 24.35 -22.96 6.63
N LYS A 7 23.39 -23.20 7.47
CA LYS A 7 22.43 -22.18 7.91
C LYS A 7 23.06 -21.08 8.78
N ILE A 8 24.04 -21.43 9.63
CA ILE A 8 24.80 -20.48 10.45
C ILE A 8 25.67 -19.58 9.55
N ILE A 9 26.34 -20.13 8.54
CA ILE A 9 27.16 -19.39 7.58
C ILE A 9 26.29 -18.40 6.79
N SER A 10 25.11 -18.84 6.31
CA SER A 10 24.18 -17.96 5.57
C SER A 10 23.64 -16.82 6.44
N LEU A 11 23.36 -17.03 7.72
CA LEU A 11 22.92 -15.99 8.65
C LEU A 11 24.05 -14.97 8.93
N PHE A 12 25.29 -15.44 9.09
CA PHE A 12 26.44 -14.57 9.26
C PHE A 12 26.68 -13.71 8.01
N HIS A 13 26.61 -14.33 6.82
CA HIS A 13 26.70 -13.62 5.54
C HIS A 13 25.59 -12.58 5.38
N LEU A 14 24.36 -12.92 5.74
CA LEU A 14 23.24 -11.95 5.74
C LEU A 14 23.54 -10.77 6.68
N GLY A 15 24.09 -11.01 7.87
CA GLY A 15 24.49 -9.94 8.79
C GLY A 15 25.51 -8.99 8.19
N ILE A 16 26.55 -9.52 7.54
CA ILE A 16 27.57 -8.72 6.83
C ILE A 16 26.91 -7.91 5.69
N LYS A 17 26.06 -8.53 4.88
CA LYS A 17 25.38 -7.87 3.77
C LYS A 17 24.49 -6.73 4.26
N VAL A 18 23.70 -6.96 5.30
CA VAL A 18 22.83 -5.94 5.92
C VAL A 18 23.69 -4.78 6.45
N GLY A 19 24.79 -5.07 7.16
CA GLY A 19 25.73 -4.06 7.64
C GLY A 19 26.31 -3.22 6.51
N TYR A 20 26.77 -3.85 5.44
CA TYR A 20 27.27 -3.17 4.24
C TYR A 20 26.23 -2.24 3.61
N LEU A 21 25.00 -2.75 3.39
CA LEU A 21 23.91 -1.97 2.78
C LEU A 21 23.50 -0.79 3.66
N PHE A 22 23.52 -0.99 4.99
CA PHE A 22 23.21 0.07 5.95
C PHE A 22 24.26 1.18 5.93
N ILE A 23 25.56 0.82 6.00
CA ILE A 23 26.68 1.77 5.97
C ILE A 23 26.71 2.53 4.64
N THR A 24 26.46 1.85 3.53
CA THR A 24 26.43 2.45 2.19
C THR A 24 25.10 3.16 1.87
N ARG A 25 24.18 3.25 2.85
CA ARG A 25 22.85 3.89 2.71
C ARG A 25 22.03 3.36 1.54
N LYS A 26 22.20 2.10 1.19
CA LYS A 26 21.38 1.41 0.18
C LYS A 26 20.02 1.02 0.80
N ILE A 27 19.17 2.00 0.98
CA ILE A 27 17.84 1.87 1.59
C ILE A 27 16.79 2.09 0.50
N VAL A 28 15.68 1.35 0.55
CA VAL A 28 14.54 1.55 -0.34
C VAL A 28 13.99 2.95 -0.13
N THR A 29 13.90 3.69 -1.22
CA THR A 29 13.42 5.08 -1.26
C THR A 29 11.98 5.14 -1.76
N ARG A 30 11.34 6.31 -1.68
CA ARG A 30 10.03 6.54 -2.28
C ARG A 30 10.05 6.40 -3.80
N SER A 31 11.16 6.79 -4.43
CA SER A 31 11.34 6.60 -5.88
C SER A 31 11.34 5.11 -6.24
N ASP A 32 11.96 4.26 -5.43
CA ASP A 32 11.92 2.80 -5.65
C ASP A 32 10.49 2.26 -5.54
N ILE A 33 9.71 2.74 -4.58
CA ILE A 33 8.30 2.37 -4.44
C ILE A 33 7.49 2.85 -5.65
N GLY A 34 7.70 4.08 -6.10
CA GLY A 34 7.08 4.61 -7.33
C GLY A 34 7.43 3.76 -8.55
N ASN A 35 8.70 3.37 -8.71
CA ASN A 35 9.15 2.47 -9.77
C ASN A 35 8.49 1.08 -9.69
N SER A 36 8.31 0.53 -8.48
CA SER A 36 7.60 -0.74 -8.28
C SER A 36 6.16 -0.64 -8.81
N TYR A 37 5.45 0.45 -8.51
CA TYR A 37 4.10 0.70 -9.03
C TYR A 37 4.10 0.97 -10.53
N ASP A 38 5.08 1.68 -11.08
CA ASP A 38 5.21 1.88 -12.54
C ASP A 38 5.31 0.53 -13.27
N LEU A 39 6.09 -0.42 -12.73
CA LEU A 39 6.27 -1.76 -13.32
C LEU A 39 5.01 -2.61 -13.32
N VAL A 40 4.10 -2.42 -12.36
CA VAL A 40 2.86 -3.21 -12.24
C VAL A 40 1.63 -2.47 -12.74
N SER A 41 1.76 -1.22 -13.20
CA SER A 41 0.64 -0.34 -13.57
C SER A 41 -0.34 -0.95 -14.56
N LYS A 42 0.13 -1.73 -15.54
CA LYS A 42 -0.70 -2.40 -16.56
C LYS A 42 -1.42 -3.64 -16.02
N THR A 43 -0.83 -4.36 -15.07
CA THR A 43 -1.39 -5.58 -14.48
C THR A 43 -2.19 -5.27 -13.21
N TYR A 44 -1.92 -4.14 -12.58
CA TYR A 44 -2.56 -3.71 -11.34
C TYR A 44 -4.09 -3.72 -11.45
N GLN A 45 -4.65 -3.15 -12.51
CA GLN A 45 -6.09 -3.16 -12.74
C GLN A 45 -6.67 -4.57 -12.95
N GLN A 46 -5.99 -5.42 -13.70
CA GLN A 46 -6.50 -6.74 -14.06
C GLN A 46 -6.58 -7.70 -12.87
N GLU A 47 -5.57 -7.68 -12.00
CA GLU A 47 -5.43 -8.63 -10.90
C GLU A 47 -6.08 -8.14 -9.61
N TYR A 48 -6.06 -6.82 -9.37
CA TYR A 48 -6.44 -6.21 -8.09
C TYR A 48 -7.93 -5.80 -8.05
N LEU A 49 -8.51 -5.44 -9.19
CA LEU A 49 -9.78 -4.73 -9.31
C LEU A 49 -10.98 -5.45 -8.71
N LYS A 50 -11.08 -6.76 -8.90
CA LYS A 50 -12.36 -7.44 -8.64
C LYS A 50 -12.72 -7.59 -7.17
N ILE A 51 -11.75 -7.60 -6.26
CA ILE A 51 -12.00 -8.00 -4.87
C ILE A 51 -11.72 -6.85 -3.90
N MET A 52 -10.61 -6.12 -4.06
CA MET A 52 -10.25 -5.07 -3.11
C MET A 52 -11.09 -3.80 -3.30
N HIS A 53 -11.58 -3.53 -4.51
CA HIS A 53 -12.47 -2.39 -4.78
C HIS A 53 -13.79 -2.45 -4.02
N THR A 54 -14.31 -3.64 -3.71
CA THR A 54 -15.51 -3.78 -2.85
C THR A 54 -15.37 -3.01 -1.53
N TYR A 55 -14.16 -2.93 -0.98
CA TYR A 55 -13.91 -2.21 0.25
C TYR A 55 -13.72 -0.71 0.03
N ASN A 56 -13.15 -0.32 -1.12
CA ASN A 56 -13.14 1.08 -1.53
C ASN A 56 -14.58 1.58 -1.69
N ASP A 57 -15.44 0.82 -2.37
CA ASP A 57 -16.84 1.18 -2.64
C ASP A 57 -17.64 1.44 -1.37
N ILE A 58 -17.38 0.70 -0.28
CA ILE A 58 -18.00 0.97 1.03
C ILE A 58 -17.69 2.38 1.51
N LEU A 59 -16.44 2.84 1.39
CA LEU A 59 -16.02 4.18 1.77
C LEU A 59 -16.55 5.24 0.82
N LEU A 60 -16.49 4.98 -0.48
CA LEU A 60 -16.93 5.89 -1.54
C LEU A 60 -18.46 6.08 -1.51
N ASN A 61 -19.23 5.02 -1.27
CA ASN A 61 -20.67 5.12 -1.07
C ASN A 61 -21.04 5.96 0.16
N HIS A 62 -20.23 5.92 1.23
CA HIS A 62 -20.42 6.85 2.34
C HIS A 62 -20.10 8.29 1.92
N LEU A 63 -19.03 8.50 1.15
CA LEU A 63 -18.63 9.83 0.67
C LEU A 63 -19.76 10.48 -0.14
N ILE A 64 -20.26 9.82 -1.19
CA ILE A 64 -21.28 10.39 -2.08
C ILE A 64 -22.63 10.65 -1.38
N LYS A 65 -22.94 9.92 -0.31
CA LYS A 65 -24.13 10.17 0.53
C LYS A 65 -24.01 11.40 1.42
N HIS A 66 -22.81 11.77 1.84
CA HIS A 66 -22.60 12.85 2.82
C HIS A 66 -22.05 14.13 2.20
N ILE A 67 -21.51 14.07 1.00
CA ILE A 67 -20.94 15.19 0.27
C ILE A 67 -21.57 15.22 -1.11
N SER A 68 -22.45 16.16 -1.37
CA SER A 68 -23.16 16.27 -2.65
C SER A 68 -22.37 17.06 -3.71
N LYS A 69 -21.42 17.90 -3.29
CA LYS A 69 -20.53 18.71 -4.15
C LYS A 69 -19.30 19.14 -3.38
N GLY A 70 -18.25 19.49 -4.07
CA GLY A 70 -17.05 20.04 -3.43
C GLY A 70 -15.76 19.59 -4.10
N ARG A 71 -14.65 19.87 -3.41
CA ARG A 71 -13.31 19.51 -3.84
C ARG A 71 -12.83 18.27 -3.07
N ILE A 72 -12.47 17.24 -3.80
CA ILE A 72 -12.05 15.94 -3.26
C ILE A 72 -10.57 15.71 -3.60
N LEU A 73 -9.82 15.18 -2.66
CA LEU A 73 -8.45 14.72 -2.88
C LEU A 73 -8.43 13.18 -2.84
N ASP A 74 -8.03 12.56 -3.92
CA ASP A 74 -7.69 11.14 -4.01
C ASP A 74 -6.17 10.99 -3.87
N LEU A 75 -5.73 10.76 -2.64
CA LEU A 75 -4.33 10.78 -2.23
C LEU A 75 -3.71 9.39 -2.37
N ALA A 76 -2.67 9.27 -3.20
CA ALA A 76 -2.09 8.02 -3.68
C ALA A 76 -3.16 7.15 -4.40
N GLY A 77 -3.95 7.79 -5.27
CA GLY A 77 -5.11 7.18 -5.91
C GLY A 77 -4.79 6.26 -7.09
N GLY A 78 -3.50 6.10 -7.42
CA GLY A 78 -3.02 5.13 -8.40
C GLY A 78 -3.63 5.31 -9.78
N THR A 79 -4.38 4.31 -10.23
CA THR A 79 -5.05 4.30 -11.55
C THR A 79 -6.32 5.15 -11.61
N GLY A 80 -6.68 5.82 -10.49
CA GLY A 80 -7.83 6.72 -10.42
C GLY A 80 -9.17 6.00 -10.23
N TYR A 81 -9.19 4.78 -9.70
CA TYR A 81 -10.43 4.06 -9.46
C TYR A 81 -11.40 4.87 -8.58
N ASN A 82 -10.93 5.34 -7.42
CA ASN A 82 -11.77 6.13 -6.51
C ASN A 82 -12.26 7.42 -7.18
N SER A 83 -11.36 8.11 -7.87
CA SER A 83 -11.67 9.35 -8.57
C SER A 83 -12.73 9.15 -9.64
N ASN A 84 -12.60 8.12 -10.48
CA ASN A 84 -13.60 7.79 -11.51
C ASN A 84 -14.95 7.43 -10.88
N PHE A 85 -14.95 6.57 -9.84
CA PHE A 85 -16.17 6.20 -9.13
C PHE A 85 -16.91 7.43 -8.58
N ILE A 86 -16.19 8.33 -7.90
CA ILE A 86 -16.79 9.55 -7.31
C ILE A 86 -17.38 10.44 -8.41
N GLN A 87 -16.66 10.62 -9.52
CA GLN A 87 -17.05 11.52 -10.61
C GLN A 87 -18.34 11.07 -11.33
N GLU A 88 -18.68 9.77 -11.29
CA GLU A 88 -19.93 9.24 -11.89
C GLU A 88 -21.20 9.72 -11.19
N TYR A 89 -21.10 10.17 -9.93
CA TYR A 89 -22.29 10.50 -9.13
C TYR A 89 -22.61 12.00 -9.08
N ASN A 90 -21.58 12.86 -9.10
CA ASN A 90 -21.78 14.30 -8.99
C ASN A 90 -20.60 15.07 -9.62
N ASP A 91 -20.80 16.34 -9.89
CA ASP A 91 -19.76 17.24 -10.41
C ASP A 91 -18.83 17.70 -9.29
N TYR A 92 -17.84 16.84 -8.98
CA TYR A 92 -16.79 17.14 -8.00
C TYR A 92 -15.54 17.69 -8.72
N SER A 93 -14.85 18.64 -8.07
CA SER A 93 -13.47 18.97 -8.43
C SER A 93 -12.53 17.96 -7.77
N ILE A 94 -11.87 17.10 -8.55
CA ILE A 94 -11.05 16.01 -8.02
C ILE A 94 -9.57 16.25 -8.37
N ASP A 95 -8.72 16.24 -7.32
CA ASP A 95 -7.27 16.14 -7.46
C ASP A 95 -6.86 14.68 -7.19
N LEU A 96 -6.36 13.99 -8.21
CA LEU A 96 -5.77 12.66 -8.15
C LEU A 96 -4.26 12.78 -8.05
N VAL A 97 -3.71 12.40 -6.90
CA VAL A 97 -2.27 12.51 -6.62
C VAL A 97 -1.66 11.12 -6.49
N ASP A 98 -0.60 10.85 -7.23
CA ASP A 98 0.18 9.62 -7.09
C ASP A 98 1.65 9.86 -7.45
N ILE A 99 2.55 9.08 -6.85
CA ILE A 99 3.98 9.14 -7.14
C ILE A 99 4.33 8.45 -8.46
N SER A 100 3.51 7.48 -8.90
CA SER A 100 3.70 6.70 -10.11
C SER A 100 3.07 7.39 -11.32
N LYS A 101 3.89 7.85 -12.25
CA LYS A 101 3.43 8.44 -13.51
C LYS A 101 2.67 7.43 -14.37
N GLN A 102 3.07 6.16 -14.35
CA GLN A 102 2.42 5.12 -15.16
C GLN A 102 1.05 4.73 -14.60
N MET A 103 0.87 4.76 -13.27
CA MET A 103 -0.44 4.60 -12.64
C MET A 103 -1.38 5.71 -13.07
N LEU A 104 -0.97 6.99 -12.97
CA LEU A 104 -1.79 8.13 -13.36
C LEU A 104 -2.20 8.10 -14.85
N LYS A 105 -1.35 7.55 -15.74
CA LYS A 105 -1.68 7.37 -17.16
C LYS A 105 -2.84 6.40 -17.41
N GLN A 106 -3.16 5.52 -16.46
CA GLN A 106 -4.31 4.60 -16.58
C GLN A 106 -5.64 5.33 -16.37
N CYS A 107 -5.64 6.47 -15.67
CA CYS A 107 -6.82 7.31 -15.51
C CYS A 107 -7.04 8.13 -16.76
N GLN A 108 -8.01 7.72 -17.61
CA GLN A 108 -8.32 8.37 -18.88
C GLN A 108 -9.27 9.57 -18.74
N ASN A 109 -9.93 9.73 -17.59
CA ASN A 109 -10.87 10.82 -17.36
C ASN A 109 -10.15 12.18 -17.38
N SER A 110 -10.54 13.06 -18.31
CA SER A 110 -9.94 14.38 -18.51
C SER A 110 -10.43 15.43 -17.50
N SER A 111 -11.56 15.21 -16.84
CA SER A 111 -12.09 16.13 -15.83
C SER A 111 -11.36 16.01 -14.47
N ILE A 112 -10.56 14.95 -14.29
CA ILE A 112 -9.78 14.72 -13.08
C ILE A 112 -8.40 15.41 -13.23
N ASN A 113 -8.05 16.27 -12.27
CA ASN A 113 -6.73 16.88 -12.20
C ASN A 113 -5.70 15.88 -11.68
N LYS A 114 -4.76 15.45 -12.54
CA LYS A 114 -3.76 14.42 -12.22
C LYS A 114 -2.42 15.06 -11.84
N VAL A 115 -1.91 14.77 -10.65
CA VAL A 115 -0.66 15.34 -10.12
C VAL A 115 0.32 14.24 -9.77
N CYS A 116 1.46 14.20 -10.48
CA CYS A 116 2.53 13.22 -10.21
C CYS A 116 3.47 13.76 -9.12
N LYS A 117 3.17 13.44 -7.85
CA LYS A 117 3.95 13.86 -6.68
C LYS A 117 3.81 12.85 -5.53
N GLY A 118 4.80 12.82 -4.66
CA GLY A 118 4.69 12.12 -3.38
C GLY A 118 3.66 12.78 -2.45
N MET A 119 3.01 12.00 -1.58
CA MET A 119 1.94 12.49 -0.71
C MET A 119 2.33 13.76 0.07
N LEU A 120 3.41 13.73 0.83
CA LEU A 120 3.81 14.89 1.65
C LEU A 120 4.29 16.07 0.80
N GLU A 121 4.97 15.81 -0.31
CA GLU A 121 5.39 16.85 -1.25
C GLU A 121 4.18 17.63 -1.78
N PHE A 122 3.09 16.92 -2.10
CA PHE A 122 1.85 17.55 -2.52
C PHE A 122 1.15 18.27 -1.36
N LEU A 123 0.92 17.55 -0.24
CA LEU A 123 0.11 18.04 0.87
C LEU A 123 0.68 19.31 1.51
N THR A 124 2.02 19.43 1.65
CA THR A 124 2.67 20.53 2.38
C THR A 124 2.54 21.89 1.69
N VAL A 125 2.30 21.91 0.38
CA VAL A 125 2.19 23.15 -0.41
C VAL A 125 0.75 23.59 -0.65
N GLN A 126 -0.24 22.79 -0.24
CA GLN A 126 -1.65 23.16 -0.38
C GLN A 126 -2.11 24.10 0.73
N GLU A 127 -3.09 24.96 0.40
CA GLU A 127 -3.76 25.82 1.37
C GLU A 127 -4.57 25.01 2.39
N SER A 128 -4.71 25.55 3.59
CA SER A 128 -5.53 24.93 4.63
C SER A 128 -7.02 25.00 4.30
N CYS A 129 -7.82 24.05 4.78
CA CYS A 129 -9.28 24.06 4.68
C CYS A 129 -9.78 24.14 3.21
N CYS A 130 -9.12 23.44 2.29
CA CYS A 130 -9.46 23.50 0.86
C CYS A 130 -10.21 22.27 0.32
N TYR A 131 -10.27 21.15 1.07
CA TYR A 131 -10.96 19.93 0.65
C TYR A 131 -12.17 19.60 1.51
N ASP A 132 -13.26 19.18 0.86
CA ASP A 132 -14.46 18.66 1.51
C ASP A 132 -14.28 17.21 1.95
N ALA A 133 -13.52 16.43 1.16
CA ALA A 133 -13.07 15.10 1.55
C ALA A 133 -11.66 14.79 1.04
N ILE A 134 -10.99 13.89 1.75
CA ILE A 134 -9.74 13.26 1.34
C ILE A 134 -9.93 11.75 1.41
N VAL A 135 -9.57 11.05 0.34
CA VAL A 135 -9.57 9.59 0.25
C VAL A 135 -8.11 9.14 0.18
N CYS A 136 -7.69 8.21 1.04
CA CYS A 136 -6.35 7.62 1.02
C CYS A 136 -6.49 6.11 1.23
N THR A 137 -6.45 5.37 0.12
CA THR A 137 -6.62 3.92 0.15
C THR A 137 -5.30 3.22 -0.14
N TRP A 138 -4.94 2.24 0.71
CA TRP A 138 -3.80 1.33 0.60
C TRP A 138 -2.41 1.97 0.71
N ALA A 139 -2.30 3.27 1.04
CA ALA A 139 -1.04 4.02 1.01
C ALA A 139 -0.64 4.70 2.33
N LEU A 140 -1.49 4.76 3.35
CA LEU A 140 -1.21 5.51 4.59
C LEU A 140 0.02 5.03 5.36
N MET A 141 0.50 3.82 5.12
CA MET A 141 1.70 3.26 5.73
C MET A 141 2.99 4.05 5.41
N TYR A 142 2.94 4.91 4.40
CA TYR A 142 4.07 5.79 4.06
C TYR A 142 3.94 7.13 4.80
N GLU A 143 4.68 7.30 5.93
CA GLU A 143 4.71 8.54 6.76
C GLU A 143 3.37 8.91 7.44
N GLN A 144 2.66 7.92 7.91
CA GLN A 144 1.27 7.97 8.38
C GLN A 144 0.92 9.16 9.27
N GLN A 145 1.73 9.51 10.30
CA GLN A 145 1.36 10.60 11.20
C GLN A 145 1.51 11.98 10.55
N LYS A 146 2.54 12.16 9.72
CA LYS A 146 2.74 13.42 8.98
C LYS A 146 1.62 13.61 7.95
N VAL A 147 1.24 12.53 7.24
CA VAL A 147 0.12 12.55 6.28
C VAL A 147 -1.18 12.88 6.99
N LEU A 148 -1.51 12.22 8.11
CA LEU A 148 -2.73 12.49 8.87
C LEU A 148 -2.83 13.93 9.37
N ASN A 149 -1.72 14.49 9.87
CA ASN A 149 -1.67 15.89 10.30
C ASN A 149 -1.96 16.85 9.13
N GLN A 150 -1.39 16.58 7.94
CA GLN A 150 -1.65 17.40 6.77
C GLN A 150 -3.09 17.20 6.25
N CYS A 151 -3.61 15.99 6.22
CA CYS A 151 -5.00 15.75 5.85
C CYS A 151 -5.97 16.54 6.77
N GLN A 152 -5.73 16.52 8.08
CA GLN A 152 -6.52 17.31 9.01
C GLN A 152 -6.44 18.81 8.72
N ARG A 153 -5.24 19.33 8.42
CA ARG A 153 -5.05 20.74 8.06
C ARG A 153 -5.82 21.13 6.79
N LEU A 154 -5.77 20.27 5.78
CA LEU A 154 -6.35 20.53 4.45
C LEU A 154 -7.86 20.37 4.40
N LEU A 155 -8.43 19.52 5.24
CA LEU A 155 -9.89 19.37 5.32
C LEU A 155 -10.55 20.67 5.78
N LYS A 156 -11.68 21.00 5.19
CA LYS A 156 -12.62 22.01 5.72
C LYS A 156 -13.21 21.54 7.04
N ASN A 157 -13.70 22.46 7.87
CA ASN A 157 -14.45 22.08 9.07
C ASN A 157 -15.67 21.24 8.67
N GLY A 158 -15.86 20.11 9.34
CA GLY A 158 -16.89 19.13 8.98
C GLY A 158 -16.52 18.21 7.80
N GLY A 159 -15.38 18.39 7.15
CA GLY A 159 -14.89 17.56 6.07
C GLY A 159 -14.46 16.17 6.54
N TYR A 160 -14.42 15.21 5.61
CA TYR A 160 -14.20 13.79 5.91
C TYR A 160 -12.86 13.28 5.37
N LEU A 161 -12.21 12.39 6.15
CA LEU A 161 -11.08 11.59 5.73
C LEU A 161 -11.48 10.10 5.66
N TYR A 162 -11.28 9.50 4.50
CA TYR A 162 -11.54 8.09 4.23
C TYR A 162 -10.22 7.34 4.08
N ILE A 163 -10.04 6.29 4.88
CA ILE A 163 -8.79 5.51 4.91
C ILE A 163 -9.07 4.04 4.71
N LEU A 164 -8.25 3.42 3.87
CA LEU A 164 -8.03 1.98 3.80
C LEU A 164 -6.52 1.74 3.91
N VAL A 165 -6.09 0.92 4.87
CA VAL A 165 -4.67 0.65 5.08
C VAL A 165 -4.47 -0.79 5.54
N ASN A 166 -3.47 -1.48 4.99
CA ASN A 166 -3.05 -2.78 5.50
C ASN A 166 -2.65 -2.68 6.97
N ASP A 167 -2.95 -3.71 7.76
CA ASP A 167 -2.44 -3.83 9.11
C ASP A 167 -1.21 -4.75 9.19
N GLN A 168 -0.60 -4.83 10.36
CA GLN A 168 0.62 -5.63 10.55
C GLN A 168 0.43 -7.14 10.38
N GLN A 169 -0.80 -7.63 10.30
CA GLN A 169 -1.09 -9.05 10.10
C GLN A 169 -1.26 -9.40 8.61
N THR A 170 -1.21 -8.40 7.70
CA THR A 170 -1.40 -8.62 6.27
C THR A 170 -0.33 -9.53 5.67
N LEU A 171 -0.70 -10.31 4.65
CA LEU A 171 0.17 -11.23 3.89
C LEU A 171 0.96 -12.21 4.79
N PRO A 172 0.33 -12.92 5.74
CA PRO A 172 1.07 -13.80 6.67
C PRO A 172 1.86 -14.89 5.95
N GLN A 173 1.39 -15.34 4.77
CA GLN A 173 2.09 -16.33 3.96
C GLN A 173 3.43 -15.78 3.47
N ILE A 174 3.44 -14.57 2.94
CA ILE A 174 4.65 -13.91 2.44
C ILE A 174 5.58 -13.56 3.59
N ARG A 175 5.07 -12.99 4.67
CA ARG A 175 5.86 -12.66 5.88
C ARG A 175 6.61 -13.86 6.46
N LYS A 176 6.03 -15.06 6.38
CA LYS A 176 6.68 -16.30 6.83
C LYS A 176 7.79 -16.76 5.88
N ILE A 177 7.64 -16.54 4.58
CA ILE A 177 8.56 -17.06 3.56
C ILE A 177 9.66 -16.05 3.21
N TYR A 178 9.35 -14.76 3.13
CA TYR A 178 10.27 -13.73 2.65
C TYR A 178 11.63 -13.71 3.40
N PRO A 179 11.70 -13.83 4.74
CA PRO A 179 12.98 -13.93 5.44
C PRO A 179 13.85 -15.13 5.01
N LYS A 180 13.22 -16.23 4.56
CA LYS A 180 13.95 -17.40 4.07
C LYS A 180 14.57 -17.14 2.70
N LEU A 181 13.85 -16.42 1.82
CA LEU A 181 14.39 -15.98 0.54
C LEU A 181 15.60 -15.06 0.76
N LEU A 182 15.55 -14.14 1.72
CA LEU A 182 16.68 -13.25 2.03
C LEU A 182 17.91 -14.03 2.50
N ILE A 183 17.73 -15.10 3.27
CA ILE A 183 18.83 -15.97 3.71
C ILE A 183 19.41 -16.77 2.54
N GLU A 184 18.56 -17.25 1.63
CA GLU A 184 18.95 -18.07 0.49
C GLU A 184 19.61 -17.24 -0.61
N TYR A 185 19.15 -16.01 -0.83
CA TYR A 185 19.59 -15.11 -1.89
C TYR A 185 20.30 -13.87 -1.37
N VAL A 186 21.17 -14.04 -0.38
CA VAL A 186 21.90 -12.91 0.30
C VAL A 186 22.60 -12.01 -0.71
N ASP A 187 23.28 -12.60 -1.71
CA ASP A 187 24.05 -11.85 -2.71
C ASP A 187 23.15 -11.02 -3.63
N SER A 188 21.90 -11.42 -3.80
CA SER A 188 20.90 -10.74 -4.64
C SER A 188 20.17 -9.62 -3.89
N ILE A 189 20.45 -9.39 -2.61
CA ILE A 189 19.84 -8.28 -1.87
C ILE A 189 20.49 -6.97 -2.33
N ASN A 190 19.69 -6.09 -2.91
CA ASN A 190 20.16 -4.82 -3.48
C ASN A 190 20.06 -3.65 -2.51
N LYS A 191 18.99 -3.61 -1.71
CA LYS A 191 18.66 -2.52 -0.78
C LYS A 191 18.07 -3.08 0.51
N LEU A 192 18.05 -2.27 1.57
CA LEU A 192 17.31 -2.58 2.80
C LEU A 192 15.96 -1.88 2.76
N MET A 193 14.91 -2.59 3.18
CA MET A 193 13.61 -2.00 3.45
C MET A 193 13.33 -2.11 4.94
N PHE A 194 13.05 -0.99 5.58
CA PHE A 194 12.56 -0.99 6.96
C PHE A 194 11.06 -1.25 6.96
N ASP A 195 10.55 -1.86 8.02
CA ASP A 195 9.13 -2.12 8.18
C ASP A 195 8.33 -0.84 8.00
N LEU A 196 7.31 -0.93 7.16
CA LEU A 196 6.34 0.16 6.99
C LEU A 196 5.46 0.24 8.23
N PRO A 197 5.23 1.43 8.79
CA PRO A 197 4.43 1.60 9.98
C PRO A 197 2.93 1.41 9.67
N MET A 198 2.53 0.16 9.59
CA MET A 198 1.12 -0.24 9.47
C MET A 198 0.47 -0.28 10.87
N PRO A 199 -0.83 0.02 10.99
CA PRO A 199 -1.51 -0.13 12.27
C PRO A 199 -1.62 -1.61 12.66
N ASN A 200 -1.56 -1.92 13.95
CA ASN A 200 -1.79 -3.28 14.44
C ASN A 200 -3.27 -3.69 14.32
N ASN A 201 -4.17 -2.72 14.40
CA ASN A 201 -5.63 -2.90 14.42
C ASN A 201 -6.37 -1.56 14.27
N ALA A 202 -7.70 -1.61 14.29
CA ALA A 202 -8.58 -0.46 14.21
C ALA A 202 -8.30 0.59 15.31
N GLN A 203 -8.06 0.16 16.56
CA GLN A 203 -7.81 1.07 17.68
C GLN A 203 -6.51 1.89 17.50
N GLN A 204 -5.49 1.30 16.87
CA GLN A 204 -4.26 2.05 16.61
C GLN A 204 -4.45 3.10 15.51
N LEU A 205 -5.17 2.79 14.43
CA LEU A 205 -5.51 3.78 13.41
C LEU A 205 -6.33 4.93 14.03
N GLU A 206 -7.29 4.60 14.88
CA GLU A 206 -8.10 5.60 15.59
C GLU A 206 -7.24 6.52 16.48
N ARG A 207 -6.28 5.97 17.23
CA ARG A 207 -5.33 6.76 18.03
C ARG A 207 -4.48 7.71 17.17
N TRP A 208 -4.02 7.23 15.99
CA TRP A 208 -3.26 8.07 15.06
C TRP A 208 -4.09 9.24 14.53
N ALA A 209 -5.34 8.97 14.12
CA ALA A 209 -6.26 9.98 13.64
C ALA A 209 -6.61 11.00 14.75
N LYS A 210 -6.90 10.52 15.97
CA LYS A 210 -7.16 11.38 17.15
C LYS A 210 -5.96 12.28 17.47
N LYS A 211 -4.73 11.75 17.39
CA LYS A 211 -3.50 12.53 17.58
C LYS A 211 -3.33 13.62 16.52
N ALA A 212 -3.87 13.44 15.33
CA ALA A 212 -3.93 14.45 14.28
C ALA A 212 -5.11 15.43 14.44
N GLY A 213 -5.95 15.31 15.45
CA GLY A 213 -7.12 16.18 15.68
C GLY A 213 -8.37 15.78 14.90
N LEU A 214 -8.43 14.56 14.40
CA LEU A 214 -9.59 14.01 13.69
C LEU A 214 -10.51 13.26 14.67
N LYS A 215 -11.83 13.37 14.46
CA LYS A 215 -12.84 12.63 15.22
C LYS A 215 -13.18 11.33 14.48
N ASN A 216 -13.31 10.23 15.21
CA ASN A 216 -13.73 8.95 14.67
C ASN A 216 -15.24 8.98 14.37
N CYS A 217 -15.62 8.59 13.13
CA CYS A 217 -16.99 8.29 12.77
C CYS A 217 -17.21 6.77 12.72
N ARG A 218 -16.26 6.03 12.14
CA ARG A 218 -16.27 4.58 12.06
C ARG A 218 -14.88 4.05 11.76
N VAL A 219 -14.40 3.09 12.56
CA VAL A 219 -13.15 2.35 12.28
C VAL A 219 -13.40 0.87 12.49
N THR A 220 -12.90 0.02 11.59
CA THR A 220 -13.09 -1.43 11.67
C THR A 220 -11.93 -2.17 11.00
N SER A 221 -11.48 -3.26 11.63
CA SER A 221 -10.55 -4.21 11.02
C SER A 221 -11.29 -5.20 10.14
N LYS A 222 -10.66 -5.61 9.05
CA LYS A 222 -11.19 -6.55 8.08
C LYS A 222 -10.13 -7.57 7.68
N LYS A 223 -10.60 -8.72 7.22
CA LYS A 223 -9.79 -9.79 6.66
C LYS A 223 -10.40 -10.21 5.33
N GLN A 224 -9.56 -10.37 4.31
CA GLN A 224 -9.94 -10.91 3.00
C GLN A 224 -9.01 -12.05 2.63
N GLU A 225 -9.56 -13.17 2.23
CA GLU A 225 -8.83 -14.32 1.72
C GLU A 225 -9.07 -14.47 0.22
N PHE A 226 -7.97 -14.67 -0.51
CA PHE A 226 -7.96 -14.91 -1.94
C PHE A 226 -7.52 -16.33 -2.19
N TYR A 227 -8.38 -17.14 -2.79
CA TYR A 227 -8.09 -18.52 -3.14
C TYR A 227 -7.71 -18.63 -4.61
N PHE A 228 -6.69 -19.40 -4.90
CA PHE A 228 -6.13 -19.61 -6.22
C PHE A 228 -6.17 -21.10 -6.59
N THR A 229 -6.04 -21.41 -7.88
CA THR A 229 -5.96 -22.78 -8.36
C THR A 229 -4.67 -23.48 -7.90
N ASP A 230 -3.59 -22.71 -7.79
CA ASP A 230 -2.27 -23.19 -7.43
C ASP A 230 -1.41 -22.07 -6.82
N TRP A 231 -0.26 -22.44 -6.27
CA TRP A 231 0.65 -21.48 -5.61
C TRP A 231 1.41 -20.59 -6.61
N ASN A 232 1.55 -20.99 -7.86
CA ASN A 232 2.16 -20.15 -8.89
C ASN A 232 1.28 -18.93 -9.16
N ARG A 233 -0.04 -19.13 -9.31
CA ARG A 233 -1.01 -18.03 -9.43
C ARG A 233 -1.06 -17.16 -8.18
N ALA A 234 -1.02 -17.76 -6.99
CA ALA A 234 -0.97 -17.00 -5.74
C ALA A 234 0.29 -16.13 -5.62
N ALA A 235 1.46 -16.67 -5.96
CA ALA A 235 2.72 -15.93 -5.98
C ALA A 235 2.69 -14.81 -7.05
N LYS A 236 2.19 -15.10 -8.25
CA LYS A 236 2.02 -14.11 -9.32
C LYS A 236 1.11 -12.96 -8.90
N PHE A 237 0.00 -13.26 -8.23
CA PHE A 237 -0.91 -12.22 -7.70
C PHE A 237 -0.16 -11.22 -6.82
N VAL A 238 0.58 -11.66 -5.80
CA VAL A 238 1.26 -10.74 -4.87
C VAL A 238 2.42 -9.97 -5.52
N THR A 239 3.07 -10.54 -6.55
CA THR A 239 4.19 -9.90 -7.25
C THR A 239 3.76 -8.96 -8.37
N SER A 240 2.49 -9.01 -8.81
CA SER A 240 1.94 -8.20 -9.92
C SER A 240 0.93 -7.13 -9.50
N THR A 241 0.56 -7.05 -8.22
CA THR A 241 -0.47 -6.13 -7.71
C THR A 241 0.06 -4.96 -6.88
N GLY A 242 1.36 -4.77 -6.79
CA GLY A 242 1.95 -3.77 -5.91
C GLY A 242 1.87 -4.11 -4.41
N ALA A 243 1.31 -5.27 -4.03
CA ALA A 243 1.23 -5.72 -2.65
C ALA A 243 2.62 -5.85 -1.97
N LEU A 244 3.66 -6.03 -2.78
CA LEU A 244 5.06 -6.12 -2.38
C LEU A 244 5.90 -4.95 -2.89
N ALA A 245 5.29 -3.79 -3.19
CA ALA A 245 6.01 -2.61 -3.64
C ALA A 245 7.08 -2.19 -2.61
N GLY A 246 8.31 -2.02 -3.09
CA GLY A 246 9.51 -1.79 -2.26
C GLY A 246 10.23 -3.07 -1.85
N TYR A 247 9.54 -4.18 -1.61
CA TYR A 247 10.19 -5.48 -1.36
C TYR A 247 10.88 -6.02 -2.61
N ASP A 248 10.36 -5.74 -3.80
CA ASP A 248 10.96 -6.04 -5.09
C ASP A 248 12.23 -5.22 -5.35
N ALA A 249 12.35 -4.01 -4.81
CA ALA A 249 13.60 -3.24 -4.82
C ALA A 249 14.67 -3.80 -3.86
N MET A 250 14.24 -4.50 -2.81
CA MET A 250 15.13 -5.21 -1.90
C MET A 250 15.65 -6.51 -2.51
N LEU A 251 14.75 -7.33 -3.06
CA LEU A 251 15.02 -8.60 -3.70
C LEU A 251 14.13 -8.75 -4.93
N ASP A 252 14.72 -8.93 -6.10
CA ASP A 252 13.97 -9.06 -7.36
C ASP A 252 13.14 -10.35 -7.40
N LEU A 253 11.89 -10.24 -6.99
CA LEU A 253 10.92 -11.34 -7.00
C LEU A 253 10.42 -11.73 -8.39
N LYS A 254 10.81 -10.99 -9.46
CA LYS A 254 10.54 -11.34 -10.86
C LYS A 254 11.65 -12.20 -11.47
N ASN A 255 12.81 -12.29 -10.82
CA ASN A 255 13.83 -13.23 -11.18
C ASN A 255 13.27 -14.65 -11.08
N GLU A 256 13.32 -15.41 -12.17
CA GLU A 256 12.69 -16.73 -12.30
C GLU A 256 13.09 -17.70 -11.18
N LYS A 257 14.38 -17.75 -10.85
CA LYS A 257 14.90 -18.63 -9.79
C LYS A 257 14.33 -18.25 -8.41
N ILE A 258 14.29 -16.96 -8.09
CA ILE A 258 13.77 -16.46 -6.82
C ILE A 258 12.25 -16.68 -6.74
N PHE A 259 11.55 -16.42 -7.85
CA PHE A 259 10.11 -16.64 -7.94
C PHE A 259 9.75 -18.13 -7.75
N ASN A 260 10.46 -19.04 -8.43
CA ASN A 260 10.24 -20.48 -8.29
C ASN A 260 10.49 -20.94 -6.85
N THR A 261 11.55 -20.45 -6.21
CA THR A 261 11.78 -20.73 -4.77
C THR A 261 10.67 -20.17 -3.88
N LEU A 262 10.13 -18.98 -4.17
CA LEU A 262 8.96 -18.45 -3.44
C LEU A 262 7.77 -19.41 -3.54
N VAL A 263 7.46 -19.89 -4.74
CA VAL A 263 6.37 -20.88 -4.99
C VAL A 263 6.61 -22.17 -4.21
N GLU A 264 7.79 -22.76 -4.31
CA GLU A 264 8.17 -24.00 -3.59
C GLU A 264 8.04 -23.83 -2.07
N GLN A 265 8.51 -22.71 -1.53
CA GLN A 265 8.40 -22.45 -0.09
C GLN A 265 6.93 -22.25 0.33
N LEU A 266 6.10 -21.59 -0.47
CA LEU A 266 4.67 -21.46 -0.21
C LEU A 266 3.99 -22.85 -0.19
N GLN A 267 4.24 -23.68 -1.17
CA GLN A 267 3.74 -25.07 -1.24
C GLN A 267 4.17 -25.90 -0.01
N LYS A 268 5.41 -25.73 0.42
CA LYS A 268 5.97 -26.48 1.55
C LYS A 268 5.33 -26.11 2.90
N PHE A 269 4.95 -24.84 3.07
CA PHE A 269 4.50 -24.33 4.38
C PHE A 269 2.99 -24.15 4.50
N PHE A 270 2.26 -24.22 3.40
CA PHE A 270 0.83 -23.99 3.38
C PHE A 270 0.13 -25.02 2.48
N THR A 271 -0.96 -25.58 2.97
CA THR A 271 -1.70 -26.65 2.28
C THR A 271 -2.63 -26.14 1.19
N LYS A 272 -3.16 -24.91 1.36
CA LYS A 272 -4.11 -24.31 0.41
C LYS A 272 -3.51 -23.07 -0.24
N PRO A 273 -3.57 -22.92 -1.56
CA PRO A 273 -3.10 -21.74 -2.26
C PRO A 273 -4.03 -20.55 -1.97
N CYS A 274 -3.75 -19.88 -0.85
CA CYS A 274 -4.52 -18.76 -0.34
C CYS A 274 -3.59 -17.62 0.08
N ILE A 275 -3.92 -16.41 -0.31
CA ILE A 275 -3.27 -15.17 0.15
C ILE A 275 -4.26 -14.41 1.03
N THR A 276 -3.81 -13.97 2.18
CA THR A 276 -4.65 -13.29 3.17
C THR A 276 -4.24 -11.83 3.31
N HIS A 277 -5.19 -10.93 3.12
CA HIS A 277 -5.03 -9.52 3.45
C HIS A 277 -5.75 -9.20 4.75
N HIS A 278 -5.06 -8.53 5.67
CA HIS A 278 -5.61 -7.90 6.84
C HIS A 278 -5.47 -6.39 6.70
N PHE A 279 -6.52 -5.65 7.00
CA PHE A 279 -6.55 -4.20 6.80
C PHE A 279 -7.55 -3.51 7.73
N VAL A 280 -7.40 -2.20 7.84
CA VAL A 280 -8.29 -1.34 8.61
C VAL A 280 -8.96 -0.34 7.68
N MET A 281 -10.28 -0.21 7.83
CA MET A 281 -11.09 0.84 7.20
C MET A 281 -11.39 1.91 8.25
N GLY A 282 -11.24 3.18 7.88
CA GLY A 282 -11.53 4.30 8.76
C GLY A 282 -12.27 5.43 8.06
N ILE A 283 -13.27 5.99 8.72
CA ILE A 283 -13.95 7.24 8.35
C ILE A 283 -13.78 8.20 9.53
N PHE A 284 -13.18 9.34 9.25
CA PHE A 284 -12.90 10.36 10.24
C PHE A 284 -13.45 11.70 9.77
N LYS A 285 -13.69 12.61 10.71
CA LYS A 285 -14.22 13.95 10.43
C LYS A 285 -13.37 15.01 11.12
N LYS A 286 -13.11 16.11 10.42
CA LYS A 286 -12.56 17.31 11.04
C LYS A 286 -13.65 17.99 11.85
N GLY A 287 -13.32 18.35 13.09
CA GLY A 287 -14.22 19.09 13.99
C GLY A 287 -14.40 20.52 13.59
#